data_6ad2d2bf469231fed2f1887872fc1310
#
_entry.id   6ad2d2bf469231fed2f1887872fc1310
#
_cell.length_a   1.000
_cell.length_b   1.000
_cell.length_c   1.000
_cell.angle_alpha   90.00
_cell.angle_beta   90.00
_cell.angle_gamma   90.00
#
_symmetry.space_group_name_H-M   'P 1'
#
loop_
_entity.id
_entity.type
_entity.pdbx_description
1 polymer ?
#
loop_
_entity_poly.entity_id
_entity_poly.type
_entity_poly.pdbx_seq_one_letter_code
_entity_poly.pdbx_strand_id
1 'polypeptide(L)'
;FTSQGYEATGRYAITSRQMSDRDPVHFRTTIIRRKWELVLVDHPDPCSWWWMCRYGRLDAVYCVLVPKAGEATPVAGVTIVGLDAYANSWNEQAIGLVDLWVDEKYRRQRFGQALLLEVIKRLRKETVTRLTANVEDNDVAARKVFESVGFSKIDEGVVFKSSSV
;
A
#
# COMPACT_ATOMS: atom_id res chain seq x y z
N PHE A 1 23.61 -6.92 -15.92
CA PHE A 1 23.33 -7.73 -14.73
C PHE A 1 23.49 -9.22 -15.03
N THR A 2 22.90 -9.75 -16.11
CA THR A 2 23.00 -11.19 -16.49
C THR A 2 24.43 -11.66 -16.74
N SER A 3 25.33 -10.80 -17.26
CA SER A 3 26.75 -11.10 -17.44
C SER A 3 27.56 -11.19 -16.15
N GLN A 4 26.96 -10.81 -15.00
CA GLN A 4 27.60 -10.82 -13.68
C GLN A 4 27.01 -11.88 -12.74
N GLY A 5 26.31 -12.90 -13.28
CA GLY A 5 25.74 -13.99 -12.49
C GLY A 5 24.46 -13.61 -11.71
N TYR A 6 23.69 -12.65 -12.21
CA TYR A 6 22.36 -12.32 -11.67
C TYR A 6 21.27 -12.86 -12.59
N GLU A 7 20.25 -13.47 -12.00
CA GLU A 7 19.07 -13.98 -12.69
C GLU A 7 17.84 -13.16 -12.33
N ALA A 8 17.02 -12.83 -13.34
CA ALA A 8 15.74 -12.18 -13.13
C ALA A 8 14.74 -13.17 -12.49
N THR A 9 14.28 -12.89 -11.29
CA THR A 9 13.42 -13.81 -10.51
C THR A 9 12.00 -13.31 -10.35
N GLY A 10 11.72 -12.05 -10.67
CA GLY A 10 10.38 -11.48 -10.56
C GLY A 10 10.27 -10.14 -11.26
N ARG A 11 9.05 -9.73 -11.51
CA ARG A 11 8.68 -8.41 -12.03
C ARG A 11 7.60 -7.81 -11.17
N TYR A 12 7.57 -6.48 -11.13
CA TYR A 12 6.51 -5.74 -10.46
C TYR A 12 6.12 -4.51 -11.27
N ALA A 13 4.86 -4.17 -11.21
CA ALA A 13 4.35 -2.92 -11.74
C ALA A 13 4.58 -1.80 -10.73
N ILE A 14 5.20 -0.71 -11.17
CA ILE A 14 5.25 0.54 -10.43
C ILE A 14 3.97 1.30 -10.78
N THR A 15 3.11 1.50 -9.78
CA THR A 15 1.83 2.17 -9.98
C THR A 15 1.80 3.49 -9.23
N SER A 16 1.06 4.46 -9.75
CA SER A 16 0.94 5.79 -9.14
C SER A 16 -0.46 6.33 -9.27
N ARG A 17 -0.82 7.22 -8.33
CA ARG A 17 -2.04 7.99 -8.31
C ARG A 17 -1.75 9.42 -7.83
N GLN A 18 -2.34 10.42 -8.48
CA GLN A 18 -2.34 11.80 -8.01
C GLN A 18 -3.40 12.00 -6.91
N MET A 19 -3.07 12.81 -5.90
CA MET A 19 -4.01 13.11 -4.81
C MET A 19 -5.18 13.99 -5.23
N SER A 20 -5.04 14.72 -6.35
CA SER A 20 -6.10 15.50 -7.00
C SER A 20 -7.18 14.64 -7.67
N ASP A 21 -6.88 13.37 -7.96
CA ASP A 21 -7.82 12.47 -8.63
C ASP A 21 -9.06 12.22 -7.79
N ARG A 22 -10.21 12.14 -8.46
CA ARG A 22 -11.48 11.87 -7.77
C ARG A 22 -11.51 10.42 -7.26
N ASP A 23 -12.08 10.24 -6.06
CA ASP A 23 -12.27 8.91 -5.50
C ASP A 23 -13.42 8.20 -6.20
N PRO A 24 -13.24 6.94 -6.57
CA PRO A 24 -14.34 6.12 -7.06
C PRO A 24 -15.36 5.89 -5.93
N VAL A 25 -16.63 6.10 -6.24
CA VAL A 25 -17.73 5.86 -5.30
C VAL A 25 -18.30 4.47 -5.55
N HIS A 26 -18.34 3.65 -4.50
CA HIS A 26 -18.96 2.34 -4.57
C HIS A 26 -19.81 2.08 -3.32
N PHE A 27 -21.04 1.64 -3.51
CA PHE A 27 -22.00 1.43 -2.41
C PHE A 27 -21.47 0.53 -1.29
N ARG A 28 -20.84 -0.61 -1.63
CA ARG A 28 -20.27 -1.52 -0.62
C ARG A 28 -19.16 -0.89 0.20
N THR A 29 -18.28 -0.10 -0.40
CA THR A 29 -17.22 0.60 0.35
C THR A 29 -17.81 1.62 1.31
N THR A 30 -18.90 2.28 0.95
CA THR A 30 -19.62 3.20 1.85
C THR A 30 -20.18 2.48 3.07
N ILE A 31 -20.74 1.28 2.91
CA ILE A 31 -21.23 0.47 4.05
C ILE A 31 -20.07 0.05 4.95
N ILE A 32 -18.95 -0.42 4.36
CA ILE A 32 -17.76 -0.81 5.12
C ILE A 32 -17.29 0.37 5.98
N ARG A 33 -17.09 1.54 5.39
CA ARG A 33 -16.64 2.77 6.07
C ARG A 33 -17.55 3.25 7.19
N ARG A 34 -18.82 2.84 7.23
CA ARG A 34 -19.73 3.12 8.35
C ARG A 34 -19.48 2.20 9.55
N LYS A 35 -19.10 0.94 9.30
CA LYS A 35 -18.95 -0.10 10.33
C LYS A 35 -17.51 -0.31 10.78
N TRP A 36 -16.54 0.09 9.97
CA TRP A 36 -15.12 -0.01 10.26
C TRP A 36 -14.46 1.37 10.24
N GLU A 37 -13.38 1.50 10.96
CA GLU A 37 -12.58 2.73 11.01
C GLU A 37 -11.11 2.47 10.74
N LEU A 38 -10.41 3.50 10.27
CA LEU A 38 -8.98 3.49 10.05
C LEU A 38 -8.28 3.86 11.35
N VAL A 39 -7.42 2.97 11.83
CA VAL A 39 -6.53 3.21 12.97
C VAL A 39 -5.09 3.25 12.44
N LEU A 40 -4.33 4.23 12.91
CA LEU A 40 -2.92 4.39 12.61
C LEU A 40 -2.13 3.93 13.83
N VAL A 41 -1.15 3.09 13.60
CA VAL A 41 -0.24 2.57 14.62
C VAL A 41 1.20 2.65 14.10
N ASP A 42 2.15 2.78 14.99
CA ASP A 42 3.57 2.95 14.60
C ASP A 42 4.13 1.69 13.92
N HIS A 43 3.64 0.52 14.31
CA HIS A 43 4.06 -0.76 13.73
C HIS A 43 2.96 -1.83 13.91
N PRO A 44 2.98 -2.92 13.11
CA PRO A 44 2.08 -4.04 13.31
C PRO A 44 2.33 -4.74 14.67
N ASP A 45 1.30 -5.36 15.24
CA ASP A 45 1.41 -6.18 16.45
C ASP A 45 0.93 -7.61 16.12
N PRO A 46 1.78 -8.64 16.26
CA PRO A 46 3.22 -8.57 16.61
C PRO A 46 4.06 -7.96 15.47
N CYS A 47 5.04 -7.13 15.84
CA CYS A 47 5.97 -6.56 14.88
C CYS A 47 7.02 -7.60 14.47
N SER A 48 7.04 -7.98 13.21
CA SER A 48 8.03 -8.92 12.70
C SER A 48 9.42 -8.27 12.55
N TRP A 49 10.48 -9.09 12.79
CA TRP A 49 11.87 -8.67 12.52
C TRP A 49 12.03 -8.17 11.09
N TRP A 50 11.37 -8.81 10.12
CA TRP A 50 11.41 -8.44 8.71
C TRP A 50 10.82 -7.05 8.44
N TRP A 51 9.70 -6.73 9.08
CA TRP A 51 9.10 -5.39 9.00
C TRP A 51 10.03 -4.33 9.56
N MET A 52 10.63 -4.59 10.74
CA MET A 52 11.61 -3.68 11.35
C MET A 52 12.84 -3.45 10.48
N CYS A 53 13.38 -4.50 9.84
CA CYS A 53 14.52 -4.36 8.94
C CYS A 53 14.19 -3.52 7.70
N ARG A 54 12.97 -3.63 7.17
CA ARG A 54 12.56 -2.90 5.96
C ARG A 54 12.15 -1.47 6.25
N TYR A 55 11.42 -1.22 7.31
CA TYR A 55 10.72 0.03 7.53
C TYR A 55 11.12 0.76 8.82
N GLY A 56 11.76 0.10 9.77
CA GLY A 56 12.06 0.68 11.09
C GLY A 56 13.01 1.88 11.11
N ARG A 57 13.64 2.22 9.95
CA ARG A 57 14.46 3.42 9.76
C ARG A 57 13.82 4.46 8.85
N LEU A 58 12.60 4.16 8.36
CA LEU A 58 11.85 5.05 7.49
C LEU A 58 10.75 5.72 8.29
N ASP A 59 10.27 6.85 7.81
CA ASP A 59 9.02 7.43 8.30
C ASP A 59 7.86 6.57 7.81
N ALA A 60 7.54 5.53 8.58
CA ALA A 60 6.55 4.53 8.25
C ALA A 60 5.43 4.50 9.29
N VAL A 61 4.19 4.46 8.81
CA VAL A 61 2.98 4.34 9.63
C VAL A 61 2.17 3.14 9.18
N TYR A 62 1.81 2.27 10.10
CA TYR A 62 0.97 1.13 9.81
C TYR A 62 -0.52 1.48 9.97
N CYS A 63 -1.28 1.35 8.90
CA CYS A 63 -2.71 1.65 8.86
C CYS A 63 -3.51 0.37 8.86
N VAL A 64 -4.46 0.23 9.77
CA VAL A 64 -5.34 -0.93 9.86
C VAL A 64 -6.81 -0.52 9.85
N LEU A 65 -7.64 -1.38 9.28
CA LEU A 65 -9.09 -1.25 9.32
C LEU A 65 -9.64 -2.16 10.41
N VAL A 66 -10.29 -1.57 11.41
CA VAL A 66 -10.87 -2.28 12.57
C VAL A 66 -12.37 -2.06 12.66
N PRO A 67 -13.15 -2.98 13.26
CA PRO A 67 -14.56 -2.75 13.55
C PRO A 67 -14.74 -1.59 14.54
N LYS A 68 -15.72 -0.73 14.32
CA LYS A 68 -16.12 0.34 15.28
C LYS A 68 -16.79 -0.18 16.53
N ALA A 69 -17.31 -1.39 16.49
CA ALA A 69 -17.99 -2.03 17.60
C ALA A 69 -17.54 -3.50 17.71
N GLY A 70 -17.38 -3.98 18.93
CA GLY A 70 -16.86 -5.30 19.23
C GLY A 70 -15.36 -5.32 19.44
N GLU A 71 -14.74 -6.47 19.19
CA GLU A 71 -13.29 -6.65 19.31
C GLU A 71 -12.56 -5.90 18.19
N ALA A 72 -11.55 -5.11 18.56
CA ALA A 72 -10.77 -4.28 17.62
C ALA A 72 -9.75 -5.10 16.84
N THR A 73 -10.13 -6.28 16.33
CA THR A 73 -9.25 -7.13 15.51
C THR A 73 -9.13 -6.56 14.12
N PRO A 74 -7.90 -6.26 13.63
CA PRO A 74 -7.68 -5.76 12.29
C PRO A 74 -8.15 -6.75 11.21
N VAL A 75 -8.86 -6.26 10.19
CA VAL A 75 -9.35 -7.06 9.06
C VAL A 75 -8.64 -6.77 7.74
N ALA A 76 -7.94 -5.67 7.68
CA ALA A 76 -7.08 -5.28 6.55
C ALA A 76 -6.03 -4.27 7.03
N GLY A 77 -4.90 -4.22 6.35
CA GLY A 77 -3.83 -3.29 6.69
C GLY A 77 -2.96 -2.92 5.49
N VAL A 78 -2.26 -1.79 5.62
CA VAL A 78 -1.28 -1.29 4.67
C VAL A 78 -0.25 -0.43 5.40
N THR A 79 1.01 -0.52 5.01
CA THR A 79 2.05 0.37 5.53
C THR A 79 2.19 1.59 4.61
N ILE A 80 2.20 2.78 5.20
CA ILE A 80 2.51 4.05 4.55
C ILE A 80 3.99 4.33 4.80
N VAL A 81 4.72 4.70 3.76
CA VAL A 81 6.16 5.02 3.86
C VAL A 81 6.41 6.38 3.21
N GLY A 82 7.05 7.29 3.93
CA GLY A 82 7.53 8.56 3.39
C GLY A 82 8.60 8.33 2.32
N LEU A 83 8.51 9.08 1.22
CA LEU A 83 9.47 9.02 0.11
C LEU A 83 10.20 10.35 -0.05
N ASP A 84 10.99 10.72 0.95
CA ASP A 84 11.69 12.01 1.02
C ASP A 84 12.61 12.27 -0.16
N ALA A 85 13.16 11.21 -0.77
CA ALA A 85 13.96 11.32 -1.98
C ALA A 85 13.20 11.97 -3.13
N TYR A 86 11.88 11.76 -3.23
CA TYR A 86 11.03 12.40 -4.24
C TYR A 86 10.87 13.90 -3.98
N ALA A 87 10.71 14.31 -2.71
CA ALA A 87 10.63 15.71 -2.35
C ALA A 87 11.94 16.44 -2.70
N ASN A 88 13.07 15.84 -2.39
CA ASN A 88 14.38 16.42 -2.63
C ASN A 88 14.77 16.46 -4.12
N SER A 89 14.39 15.45 -4.89
CA SER A 89 14.82 15.32 -6.29
C SER A 89 13.85 15.93 -7.29
N TRP A 90 12.54 15.90 -6.99
CA TRP A 90 11.49 16.29 -7.94
C TRP A 90 10.46 17.28 -7.36
N ASN A 91 10.68 17.77 -6.14
CA ASN A 91 9.75 18.65 -5.42
C ASN A 91 8.33 18.05 -5.32
N GLU A 92 8.25 16.73 -5.17
CA GLU A 92 6.99 15.99 -5.00
C GLU A 92 6.90 15.38 -3.60
N GLN A 93 5.82 15.67 -2.89
CA GLN A 93 5.49 15.03 -1.61
C GLN A 93 4.82 13.67 -1.91
N ALA A 94 5.66 12.65 -2.12
CA ALA A 94 5.20 11.31 -2.47
C ALA A 94 5.17 10.38 -1.25
N ILE A 95 4.18 9.48 -1.24
CA ILE A 95 4.00 8.43 -0.24
C ILE A 95 3.98 7.07 -0.93
N GLY A 96 4.74 6.12 -0.40
CA GLY A 96 4.68 4.72 -0.79
C GLY A 96 3.62 3.95 0.02
N LEU A 97 2.83 3.13 -0.65
CA LEU A 97 1.91 2.18 -0.03
C LEU A 97 2.46 0.78 -0.24
N VAL A 98 2.75 0.07 0.85
CA VAL A 98 3.41 -1.24 0.83
C VAL A 98 2.70 -2.21 1.78
N ASP A 99 2.92 -3.51 1.57
CA ASP A 99 2.40 -4.59 2.42
C ASP A 99 0.88 -4.52 2.62
N LEU A 100 0.13 -4.28 1.54
CA LEU A 100 -1.33 -4.33 1.56
C LEU A 100 -1.80 -5.77 1.81
N TRP A 101 -2.62 -5.96 2.83
CA TRP A 101 -3.23 -7.25 3.12
C TRP A 101 -4.71 -7.12 3.50
N VAL A 102 -5.44 -8.20 3.33
CA VAL A 102 -6.85 -8.35 3.77
C VAL A 102 -7.01 -9.75 4.34
N ASP A 103 -7.56 -9.86 5.54
CA ASP A 103 -7.90 -11.14 6.17
C ASP A 103 -8.74 -12.01 5.24
N GLU A 104 -8.47 -13.30 5.22
CA GLU A 104 -9.06 -14.23 4.27
C GLU A 104 -10.60 -14.22 4.26
N LYS A 105 -11.21 -14.09 5.43
CA LYS A 105 -12.67 -14.02 5.61
C LYS A 105 -13.30 -12.78 4.96
N TYR A 106 -12.51 -11.72 4.74
CA TYR A 106 -12.96 -10.43 4.21
C TYR A 106 -12.51 -10.18 2.76
N ARG A 107 -11.76 -11.12 2.16
CA ARG A 107 -11.35 -11.02 0.75
C ARG A 107 -12.55 -11.01 -0.19
N ARG A 108 -12.37 -10.43 -1.37
CA ARG A 108 -13.40 -10.26 -2.43
C ARG A 108 -14.66 -9.47 -1.99
N GLN A 109 -14.63 -8.85 -0.81
CA GLN A 109 -15.72 -8.03 -0.26
C GLN A 109 -15.42 -6.53 -0.28
N ARG A 110 -14.37 -6.10 -1.00
CA ARG A 110 -13.91 -4.70 -1.17
C ARG A 110 -13.28 -4.07 0.09
N PHE A 111 -12.85 -4.85 1.07
CA PHE A 111 -12.17 -4.31 2.26
C PHE A 111 -10.85 -3.61 1.90
N GLY A 112 -10.03 -4.17 1.01
CA GLY A 112 -8.81 -3.51 0.54
C GLY A 112 -9.09 -2.16 -0.14
N GLN A 113 -10.14 -2.09 -0.98
CA GLN A 113 -10.57 -0.82 -1.58
C GLN A 113 -11.04 0.18 -0.52
N ALA A 114 -11.83 -0.26 0.47
CA ALA A 114 -12.30 0.61 1.55
C ALA A 114 -11.14 1.14 2.40
N LEU A 115 -10.18 0.28 2.75
CA LEU A 115 -8.96 0.66 3.47
C LEU A 115 -8.20 1.75 2.70
N LEU A 116 -7.87 1.51 1.42
CA LEU A 116 -7.12 2.48 0.61
C LEU A 116 -7.87 3.82 0.48
N LEU A 117 -9.19 3.82 0.33
CA LEU A 117 -9.98 5.04 0.27
C LEU A 117 -9.95 5.83 1.59
N GLU A 118 -9.93 5.16 2.75
CA GLU A 118 -9.77 5.84 4.04
C GLU A 118 -8.35 6.40 4.21
N VAL A 119 -7.32 5.66 3.79
CA VAL A 119 -5.94 6.14 3.78
C VAL A 119 -5.80 7.38 2.88
N ILE A 120 -6.30 7.32 1.64
CA ILE A 120 -6.30 8.47 0.71
C ILE A 120 -7.01 9.67 1.32
N LYS A 121 -8.18 9.47 1.91
CA LYS A 121 -8.94 10.54 2.58
C LYS A 121 -8.15 11.14 3.75
N ARG A 122 -7.42 10.33 4.49
CA ARG A 122 -6.58 10.81 5.60
C ARG A 122 -5.41 11.64 5.08
N LEU A 123 -4.69 11.13 4.07
CA LEU A 123 -3.53 11.78 3.47
C LEU A 123 -3.87 13.07 2.71
N ARG A 124 -5.12 13.26 2.26
CA ARG A 124 -5.56 14.53 1.67
C ARG A 124 -5.52 15.72 2.63
N LYS A 125 -5.44 15.48 3.91
CA LYS A 125 -5.28 16.53 4.92
C LYS A 125 -3.82 16.96 5.10
N GLU A 126 -2.91 16.21 4.53
CA GLU A 126 -1.48 16.46 4.52
C GLU A 126 -1.04 17.05 3.17
N THR A 127 0.19 17.49 3.06
CA THR A 127 0.75 18.09 1.83
C THR A 127 1.11 17.08 0.75
N VAL A 128 0.60 15.85 0.83
CA VAL A 128 0.89 14.76 -0.11
C VAL A 128 0.31 15.06 -1.48
N THR A 129 1.13 14.95 -2.52
CA THR A 129 0.74 15.18 -3.91
C THR A 129 0.54 13.90 -4.69
N ARG A 130 1.30 12.85 -4.37
CA ARG A 130 1.33 11.59 -5.10
C ARG A 130 1.38 10.38 -4.17
N LEU A 131 0.68 9.32 -4.55
CA LEU A 131 0.82 7.99 -3.97
C LEU A 131 1.45 7.04 -4.98
N THR A 132 2.32 6.14 -4.50
CA THR A 132 2.94 5.10 -5.31
C THR A 132 2.75 3.74 -4.63
N ALA A 133 2.71 2.68 -5.43
CA ALA A 133 2.73 1.30 -4.94
C ALA A 133 3.45 0.40 -5.95
N ASN A 134 4.25 -0.51 -5.43
CA ASN A 134 4.89 -1.55 -6.23
C ASN A 134 4.09 -2.85 -6.04
N VAL A 135 3.56 -3.39 -7.12
CA VAL A 135 2.71 -4.58 -7.10
C VAL A 135 3.35 -5.67 -7.93
N GLU A 136 3.61 -6.83 -7.34
CA GLU A 136 4.14 -7.98 -8.08
C GLU A 136 3.21 -8.39 -9.22
N ASP A 137 3.77 -8.78 -10.36
CA ASP A 137 2.99 -9.10 -11.56
C ASP A 137 2.05 -10.29 -11.35
N ASN A 138 2.41 -11.21 -10.46
CA ASN A 138 1.60 -12.36 -10.07
C ASN A 138 0.50 -12.02 -9.06
N ASP A 139 0.56 -10.88 -8.36
CA ASP A 139 -0.49 -10.45 -7.43
C ASP A 139 -1.60 -9.67 -8.15
N VAL A 140 -2.41 -10.42 -8.90
CA VAL A 140 -3.58 -9.89 -9.62
C VAL A 140 -4.59 -9.26 -8.65
N ALA A 141 -4.67 -9.76 -7.41
CA ALA A 141 -5.63 -9.25 -6.42
C ALA A 141 -5.24 -7.85 -5.95
N ALA A 142 -3.98 -7.65 -5.53
CA ALA A 142 -3.48 -6.33 -5.14
C ALA A 142 -3.58 -5.33 -6.30
N ARG A 143 -3.18 -5.72 -7.52
CA ARG A 143 -3.27 -4.86 -8.71
C ARG A 143 -4.70 -4.34 -8.92
N LYS A 144 -5.72 -5.24 -8.91
CA LYS A 144 -7.13 -4.83 -9.04
C LYS A 144 -7.60 -3.92 -7.91
N VAL A 145 -7.09 -4.10 -6.70
CA VAL A 145 -7.42 -3.21 -5.58
C VAL A 145 -6.87 -1.81 -5.82
N PHE A 146 -5.58 -1.67 -6.19
CA PHE A 146 -4.98 -0.37 -6.50
C PHE A 146 -5.65 0.30 -7.72
N GLU A 147 -5.86 -0.42 -8.81
CA GLU A 147 -6.59 0.09 -9.98
C GLU A 147 -8.00 0.60 -9.60
N SER A 148 -8.70 -0.13 -8.73
CA SER A 148 -10.06 0.22 -8.28
C SER A 148 -10.14 1.52 -7.48
N VAL A 149 -9.02 2.04 -7.00
CA VAL A 149 -8.91 3.34 -6.32
C VAL A 149 -8.14 4.37 -7.13
N GLY A 150 -7.94 4.14 -8.44
CA GLY A 150 -7.41 5.12 -9.38
C GLY A 150 -5.89 5.11 -9.56
N PHE A 151 -5.19 4.06 -9.12
CA PHE A 151 -3.79 3.88 -9.48
C PHE A 151 -3.68 3.40 -10.93
N SER A 152 -2.69 3.92 -11.63
CA SER A 152 -2.30 3.48 -12.98
C SER A 152 -0.84 3.05 -12.98
N LYS A 153 -0.53 2.05 -13.80
CA LYS A 153 0.86 1.64 -14.02
C LYS A 153 1.62 2.73 -14.75
N ILE A 154 2.77 3.09 -14.21
CA ILE A 154 3.67 4.11 -14.78
C ILE A 154 5.00 3.53 -15.25
N ASP A 155 5.44 2.40 -14.68
CA ASP A 155 6.69 1.76 -15.02
C ASP A 155 6.71 0.29 -14.57
N GLU A 156 7.83 -0.41 -14.87
CA GLU A 156 8.08 -1.79 -14.43
C GLU A 156 9.43 -1.89 -13.73
N GLY A 157 9.50 -2.73 -12.72
CA GLY A 157 10.72 -3.13 -12.06
C GLY A 157 11.00 -4.61 -12.22
N VAL A 158 12.28 -4.97 -12.20
CA VAL A 158 12.73 -6.36 -12.24
C VAL A 158 13.53 -6.69 -10.99
N VAL A 159 13.21 -7.82 -10.37
CA VAL A 159 13.96 -8.35 -9.22
C VAL A 159 15.02 -9.31 -9.73
N PHE A 160 16.26 -9.05 -9.37
CA PHE A 160 17.37 -9.93 -9.67
C PHE A 160 17.85 -10.61 -8.39
N LYS A 161 18.20 -11.88 -8.47
CA LYS A 161 18.95 -12.61 -7.45
C LYS A 161 20.33 -12.98 -7.96
N SER A 162 21.33 -12.95 -7.07
CA SER A 162 22.64 -13.51 -7.38
C SER A 162 22.52 -15.02 -7.48
N SER A 163 23.08 -15.60 -8.53
CA SER A 163 23.21 -17.06 -8.71
C SER A 163 24.32 -17.67 -7.85
N SER A 164 25.07 -16.84 -7.13
CA SER A 164 26.17 -17.31 -6.25
C SER A 164 25.62 -17.61 -4.86
N VAL A 165 25.54 -18.88 -4.54
CA VAL A 165 25.53 -19.42 -3.16
C VAL A 165 26.84 -20.12 -2.97
#